data_86d117c442a3f168d91702c80b9f878b
#
_entry.id   86d117c442a3f168d91702c80b9f878b
#
_cell.length_a   1.000
_cell.length_b   1.000
_cell.length_c   1.000
_cell.angle_alpha   90.00
_cell.angle_beta   90.00
_cell.angle_gamma   90.00
#
_symmetry.space_group_name_H-M   'P 1'
#
loop_
_entity.id
_entity.type
_entity.pdbx_description
1 polymer ?
#
loop_
_entity_poly.entity_id
_entity_poly.type
_entity_poly.pdbx_seq_one_letter_code
_entity_poly.pdbx_strand_id
1 'polypeptide(L)'
;LVISGLNIPAGGNAIIVYEAEANQFAPLDVEGTITNTATISGIGLSSTITATETVYTEDVPELTITKSVSPVPVSENGILTYTFIIQNSGNTAADASSNIVITDTFDPILSNLTVTLDGVTLPSTSYTYNETTGEFATVAGSITVPAATYTQSATEGFYIINPGVTTLTISGTV
;
A
#
# COMPACT_ATOMS: atom_id res chain seq x y z
N LEU A 1 -12.19 -21.54 17.80
CA LEU A 1 -13.40 -22.36 17.65
C LEU A 1 -13.23 -23.64 18.45
N VAL A 2 -14.19 -24.03 19.30
CA VAL A 2 -14.22 -25.30 20.03
C VAL A 2 -15.54 -25.98 19.71
N ILE A 3 -15.45 -27.24 19.28
CA ILE A 3 -16.60 -28.10 19.02
C ILE A 3 -16.51 -29.31 19.97
N SER A 4 -17.53 -29.51 20.80
CA SER A 4 -17.59 -30.57 21.73
C SER A 4 -18.75 -31.55 21.41
N GLY A 5 -18.63 -32.79 21.87
CA GLY A 5 -19.65 -33.81 21.66
C GLY A 5 -19.74 -34.38 20.24
N LEU A 6 -18.69 -34.15 19.41
CA LEU A 6 -18.63 -34.70 18.06
C LEU A 6 -18.44 -36.22 18.14
N ASN A 7 -19.32 -36.96 17.51
CA ASN A 7 -19.23 -38.41 17.41
C ASN A 7 -19.00 -38.81 15.95
N ILE A 8 -17.86 -39.48 15.71
CA ILE A 8 -17.51 -39.99 14.38
C ILE A 8 -17.55 -41.53 14.48
N PRO A 9 -18.50 -42.19 13.81
CA PRO A 9 -18.59 -43.66 13.85
C PRO A 9 -17.39 -44.30 13.12
N ALA A 10 -17.12 -45.53 13.41
CA ALA A 10 -16.06 -46.29 12.74
C ALA A 10 -16.25 -46.29 11.21
N GLY A 11 -15.22 -45.89 10.46
CA GLY A 11 -15.28 -45.73 9.01
C GLY A 11 -16.03 -44.49 8.55
N GLY A 12 -16.52 -43.63 9.44
CA GLY A 12 -17.19 -42.36 9.14
C GLY A 12 -16.22 -41.18 9.02
N ASN A 13 -16.74 -40.04 8.58
CA ASN A 13 -16.03 -38.75 8.54
C ASN A 13 -16.93 -37.63 9.05
N ALA A 14 -16.31 -36.52 9.44
CA ALA A 14 -16.99 -35.24 9.71
C ALA A 14 -16.20 -34.14 9.02
N ILE A 15 -16.92 -33.19 8.40
CA ILE A 15 -16.36 -32.00 7.78
C ILE A 15 -16.86 -30.80 8.57
N ILE A 16 -15.92 -29.96 9.01
CA ILE A 16 -16.21 -28.69 9.67
C ILE A 16 -15.73 -27.59 8.75
N VAL A 17 -16.62 -26.69 8.39
CA VAL A 17 -16.32 -25.50 7.58
C VAL A 17 -16.65 -24.27 8.42
N TYR A 18 -15.73 -23.31 8.45
CA TYR A 18 -15.93 -22.00 9.06
C TYR A 18 -15.24 -20.93 8.23
N GLU A 19 -15.74 -19.72 8.34
CA GLU A 19 -15.14 -18.53 7.74
C GLU A 19 -14.55 -17.66 8.85
N ALA A 20 -13.43 -16.99 8.54
CA ALA A 20 -12.78 -16.04 9.43
C ALA A 20 -12.26 -14.87 8.60
N GLU A 21 -12.37 -13.65 9.14
CA GLU A 21 -11.87 -12.43 8.54
C GLU A 21 -10.59 -11.99 9.27
N ALA A 22 -9.57 -11.55 8.49
CA ALA A 22 -8.39 -10.94 9.05
C ALA A 22 -8.74 -9.55 9.61
N ASN A 23 -8.25 -9.24 10.78
CA ASN A 23 -8.51 -7.98 11.46
C ASN A 23 -7.19 -7.24 11.75
N GLN A 24 -7.26 -6.09 12.43
CA GLN A 24 -6.12 -5.22 12.77
C GLN A 24 -4.96 -5.88 13.55
N PHE A 25 -5.13 -7.12 14.01
CA PHE A 25 -4.10 -7.89 14.70
C PHE A 25 -3.36 -8.87 13.77
N ALA A 26 -3.79 -8.98 12.51
CA ALA A 26 -3.09 -9.79 11.53
C ALA A 26 -1.75 -9.15 11.18
N PRO A 27 -0.65 -9.91 11.04
CA PRO A 27 0.63 -9.38 10.60
C PRO A 27 0.51 -8.82 9.18
N LEU A 28 1.12 -7.64 8.93
CA LEU A 28 1.09 -6.93 7.66
C LEU A 28 2.44 -6.91 6.95
N ASP A 29 3.51 -7.28 7.66
CA ASP A 29 4.87 -7.30 7.12
C ASP A 29 5.01 -8.31 5.96
N VAL A 30 5.99 -8.09 5.11
CA VAL A 30 6.48 -9.10 4.17
C VAL A 30 6.84 -10.36 4.93
N GLU A 31 6.45 -11.53 4.44
CA GLU A 31 6.55 -12.81 5.15
C GLU A 31 5.60 -12.93 6.38
N GLY A 32 4.69 -11.99 6.58
CA GLY A 32 3.66 -12.08 7.62
C GLY A 32 2.83 -13.36 7.46
N THR A 33 2.64 -14.10 8.55
CA THR A 33 1.93 -15.38 8.52
C THR A 33 0.89 -15.48 9.61
N ILE A 34 -0.23 -16.11 9.29
CA ILE A 34 -1.24 -16.53 10.25
C ILE A 34 -1.28 -18.06 10.23
N THR A 35 -0.80 -18.66 11.31
CA THR A 35 -0.80 -20.12 11.46
C THR A 35 -2.01 -20.57 12.26
N ASN A 36 -2.84 -21.42 11.67
CA ASN A 36 -3.98 -22.04 12.32
C ASN A 36 -3.69 -23.52 12.64
N THR A 37 -3.90 -23.91 13.88
CA THR A 37 -3.73 -25.29 14.32
C THR A 37 -5.06 -25.86 14.79
N ALA A 38 -5.52 -26.90 14.10
CA ALA A 38 -6.65 -27.71 14.52
C ALA A 38 -6.17 -28.84 15.44
N THR A 39 -6.92 -29.07 16.50
CA THR A 39 -6.58 -30.11 17.49
C THR A 39 -7.79 -31.01 17.74
N ILE A 40 -7.59 -32.32 17.70
CA ILE A 40 -8.59 -33.32 18.08
C ILE A 40 -8.12 -34.03 19.34
N SER A 41 -8.98 -34.03 20.34
CA SER A 41 -8.78 -34.83 21.59
C SER A 41 -10.07 -35.55 21.94
N GLY A 42 -9.95 -36.66 22.59
CA GLY A 42 -11.15 -37.44 22.98
C GLY A 42 -10.82 -38.76 23.70
N ILE A 43 -11.86 -39.35 24.27
CA ILE A 43 -11.75 -40.68 24.91
C ILE A 43 -11.55 -41.72 23.80
N GLY A 44 -10.55 -42.57 23.94
CA GLY A 44 -10.21 -43.62 22.98
C GLY A 44 -9.11 -43.26 22.02
N LEU A 45 -8.65 -42.00 22.01
CA LEU A 45 -7.45 -41.59 21.30
C LEU A 45 -6.21 -41.79 22.20
N SER A 46 -5.16 -42.39 21.66
CA SER A 46 -3.88 -42.60 22.38
C SER A 46 -3.12 -41.29 22.61
N SER A 47 -3.37 -40.26 21.80
CA SER A 47 -2.78 -38.93 21.90
C SER A 47 -3.66 -37.90 21.18
N THR A 48 -3.43 -36.63 21.45
CA THR A 48 -4.00 -35.53 20.72
C THR A 48 -3.47 -35.55 19.29
N ILE A 49 -4.36 -35.32 18.32
CA ILE A 49 -4.03 -35.21 16.88
C ILE A 49 -4.10 -33.75 16.51
N THR A 50 -3.09 -33.25 15.82
CA THR A 50 -3.03 -31.86 15.36
C THR A 50 -2.80 -31.77 13.84
N ALA A 51 -3.40 -30.75 13.23
CA ALA A 51 -3.12 -30.34 11.86
C ALA A 51 -2.94 -28.83 11.83
N THR A 52 -1.96 -28.35 11.08
CA THR A 52 -1.60 -26.94 11.00
C THR A 52 -1.60 -26.49 9.55
N GLU A 53 -2.16 -25.31 9.31
CA GLU A 53 -2.13 -24.64 8.01
C GLU A 53 -1.71 -23.18 8.21
N THR A 54 -1.04 -22.60 7.20
CA THR A 54 -0.50 -21.24 7.26
C THR A 54 -1.02 -20.43 6.10
N VAL A 55 -1.54 -19.24 6.38
CA VAL A 55 -1.92 -18.21 5.41
C VAL A 55 -0.83 -17.14 5.42
N TYR A 56 -0.45 -16.68 4.26
CA TYR A 56 0.58 -15.65 4.05
C TYR A 56 -0.06 -14.30 3.73
N THR A 57 0.62 -13.22 4.13
CA THR A 57 0.27 -11.86 3.71
C THR A 57 0.51 -11.72 2.21
N GLU A 58 -0.36 -11.00 1.52
CA GLU A 58 -0.15 -10.64 0.12
C GLU A 58 0.86 -9.47 0.03
N ASP A 59 1.88 -9.61 -0.82
CA ASP A 59 2.95 -8.63 -0.97
C ASP A 59 2.64 -7.72 -2.16
N VAL A 60 1.96 -6.61 -1.89
CA VAL A 60 1.54 -5.63 -2.90
C VAL A 60 1.71 -4.19 -2.40
N PRO A 61 2.00 -3.22 -3.30
CA PRO A 61 1.89 -1.81 -2.98
C PRO A 61 0.42 -1.37 -2.99
N GLU A 62 0.03 -0.54 -2.01
CA GLU A 62 -1.29 0.10 -1.94
C GLU A 62 -1.13 1.61 -1.99
N LEU A 63 -1.38 2.21 -3.16
CA LEU A 63 -1.08 3.61 -3.40
C LEU A 63 -2.31 4.50 -3.28
N THR A 64 -2.10 5.65 -2.64
CA THR A 64 -3.03 6.79 -2.65
C THR A 64 -2.28 8.05 -3.09
N ILE A 65 -2.99 9.01 -3.67
CA ILE A 65 -2.42 10.29 -4.09
C ILE A 65 -3.29 11.45 -3.62
N THR A 66 -2.64 12.51 -3.13
CA THR A 66 -3.29 13.79 -2.85
C THR A 66 -2.60 14.90 -3.64
N LYS A 67 -3.36 15.93 -4.05
CA LYS A 67 -2.87 17.07 -4.80
C LYS A 67 -3.20 18.36 -4.05
N SER A 68 -2.24 19.28 -3.99
CA SER A 68 -2.43 20.63 -3.49
C SER A 68 -1.75 21.64 -4.41
N VAL A 69 -2.12 22.91 -4.30
CA VAL A 69 -1.57 24.02 -5.08
C VAL A 69 -1.37 25.25 -4.21
N SER A 70 -0.27 25.98 -4.41
CA SER A 70 0.08 27.19 -3.68
C SER A 70 0.97 28.10 -4.52
N PRO A 71 0.86 29.44 -4.37
CA PRO A 71 -0.14 30.19 -3.60
C PRO A 71 -1.50 30.23 -4.28
N VAL A 72 -2.56 30.43 -3.50
CA VAL A 72 -3.89 30.72 -4.03
C VAL A 72 -4.45 31.93 -3.28
N PRO A 73 -4.71 33.07 -3.97
CA PRO A 73 -4.53 33.32 -5.40
C PRO A 73 -3.06 33.50 -5.81
N VAL A 74 -2.79 33.31 -7.09
CA VAL A 74 -1.49 33.61 -7.72
C VAL A 74 -1.60 34.91 -8.53
N SER A 75 -0.52 35.74 -8.56
CA SER A 75 -0.44 36.91 -9.38
C SER A 75 0.00 36.57 -10.80
N GLU A 76 -0.36 37.38 -11.78
CA GLU A 76 0.19 37.27 -13.14
C GLU A 76 1.73 37.27 -13.11
N ASN A 77 2.36 36.39 -13.87
CA ASN A 77 3.81 36.11 -13.86
C ASN A 77 4.32 35.59 -12.48
N GLY A 78 3.43 35.20 -11.58
CA GLY A 78 3.77 34.56 -10.31
C GLY A 78 4.14 33.10 -10.47
N ILE A 79 4.84 32.55 -9.48
CA ILE A 79 5.16 31.13 -9.44
C ILE A 79 4.01 30.39 -8.77
N LEU A 80 3.50 29.38 -9.44
CA LEU A 80 2.52 28.43 -8.90
C LEU A 80 3.18 27.08 -8.71
N THR A 81 2.90 26.43 -7.58
CA THR A 81 3.47 25.14 -7.23
C THR A 81 2.36 24.13 -6.95
N TYR A 82 2.34 23.06 -7.72
CA TYR A 82 1.54 21.87 -7.46
C TYR A 82 2.37 20.85 -6.69
N THR A 83 1.78 20.30 -5.64
CA THR A 83 2.40 19.25 -4.81
C THR A 83 1.50 18.02 -4.82
N PHE A 84 2.08 16.89 -5.24
CA PHE A 84 1.45 15.58 -5.20
C PHE A 84 2.15 14.77 -4.11
N ILE A 85 1.39 14.30 -3.14
CA ILE A 85 1.89 13.38 -2.11
C ILE A 85 1.33 12.00 -2.43
N ILE A 86 2.22 11.08 -2.73
CA ILE A 86 1.91 9.67 -3.01
C ILE A 86 2.26 8.88 -1.76
N GLN A 87 1.30 8.14 -1.24
CA GLN A 87 1.47 7.30 -0.06
C GLN A 87 1.25 5.84 -0.43
N ASN A 88 2.06 4.98 0.15
CA ASN A 88 1.96 3.54 0.02
C ASN A 88 1.69 2.92 1.39
N SER A 89 0.51 2.33 1.58
CA SER A 89 0.13 1.59 2.77
C SER A 89 0.44 0.09 2.68
N GLY A 90 0.82 -0.39 1.49
CA GLY A 90 1.20 -1.77 1.26
C GLY A 90 2.60 -2.12 1.77
N ASN A 91 2.84 -3.40 1.99
CA ASN A 91 4.09 -3.95 2.53
C ASN A 91 5.23 -4.04 1.51
N THR A 92 4.95 -3.78 0.24
CA THR A 92 5.92 -3.83 -0.85
C THR A 92 6.09 -2.44 -1.46
N ALA A 93 7.32 -2.08 -1.80
CA ALA A 93 7.60 -0.82 -2.49
C ALA A 93 7.02 -0.85 -3.90
N ALA A 94 6.45 0.28 -4.33
CA ALA A 94 6.18 0.51 -5.73
C ALA A 94 7.48 1.01 -6.38
N ASP A 95 8.25 0.09 -6.92
CA ASP A 95 9.54 0.35 -7.58
C ASP A 95 9.38 0.74 -9.06
N ALA A 96 10.49 0.89 -9.78
CA ALA A 96 10.48 1.25 -11.19
C ALA A 96 9.71 0.24 -12.07
N SER A 97 9.68 -1.05 -11.69
CA SER A 97 8.96 -2.10 -12.43
C SER A 97 7.43 -1.99 -12.29
N SER A 98 6.95 -1.28 -11.29
CA SER A 98 5.53 -0.96 -11.10
C SER A 98 4.99 0.02 -12.15
N ASN A 99 5.88 0.66 -12.92
CA ASN A 99 5.55 1.56 -14.04
C ASN A 99 4.54 2.65 -13.67
N ILE A 100 4.67 3.25 -12.47
CA ILE A 100 3.79 4.32 -12.04
C ILE A 100 3.90 5.51 -13.00
N VAL A 101 2.75 6.03 -13.39
CA VAL A 101 2.61 7.26 -14.20
C VAL A 101 1.65 8.21 -13.48
N ILE A 102 2.11 9.43 -13.25
CA ILE A 102 1.28 10.52 -12.72
C ILE A 102 0.95 11.45 -13.88
N THR A 103 -0.32 11.69 -14.12
CA THR A 103 -0.81 12.60 -15.17
C THR A 103 -1.61 13.74 -14.56
N ASP A 104 -1.50 14.91 -15.16
CA ASP A 104 -2.31 16.08 -14.81
C ASP A 104 -2.47 17.00 -16.01
N THR A 105 -3.43 17.91 -15.95
CA THR A 105 -3.57 19.04 -16.89
C THR A 105 -3.64 20.31 -16.07
N PHE A 106 -2.59 21.15 -16.20
CA PHE A 106 -2.51 22.38 -15.40
C PHE A 106 -3.38 23.48 -15.99
N ASP A 107 -4.20 24.07 -15.15
CA ASP A 107 -4.95 25.28 -15.40
C ASP A 107 -4.78 26.22 -14.17
N PRO A 108 -4.11 27.37 -14.32
CA PRO A 108 -3.51 27.91 -15.56
C PRO A 108 -2.33 27.08 -16.08
N ILE A 109 -2.08 27.18 -17.39
CA ILE A 109 -0.91 26.58 -18.05
C ILE A 109 0.35 27.24 -17.48
N LEU A 110 1.34 26.40 -17.16
CA LEU A 110 2.60 26.86 -16.59
C LEU A 110 3.69 26.97 -17.66
N SER A 111 4.60 27.92 -17.47
CA SER A 111 5.84 28.04 -18.22
C SER A 111 7.05 27.88 -17.32
N ASN A 112 8.23 27.59 -17.89
CA ASN A 112 9.49 27.43 -17.16
C ASN A 112 9.38 26.41 -16.01
N LEU A 113 8.89 25.19 -16.31
CA LEU A 113 8.67 24.15 -15.30
C LEU A 113 9.96 23.75 -14.59
N THR A 114 9.83 23.58 -13.27
CA THR A 114 10.79 22.88 -12.42
C THR A 114 10.05 21.72 -11.76
N VAL A 115 10.54 20.51 -11.97
CA VAL A 115 9.94 19.27 -11.40
C VAL A 115 10.93 18.65 -10.43
N THR A 116 10.47 18.34 -9.22
CA THR A 116 11.29 17.67 -8.19
C THR A 116 10.56 16.46 -7.62
N LEU A 117 11.32 15.44 -7.29
CA LEU A 117 10.88 14.26 -6.55
C LEU A 117 11.64 14.22 -5.23
N ASP A 118 10.92 14.26 -4.11
CA ASP A 118 11.49 14.35 -2.76
C ASP A 118 12.55 15.45 -2.60
N GLY A 119 12.30 16.60 -3.27
CA GLY A 119 13.20 17.75 -3.28
C GLY A 119 14.39 17.64 -4.24
N VAL A 120 14.56 16.54 -4.94
CA VAL A 120 15.61 16.36 -5.96
C VAL A 120 15.05 16.65 -7.35
N THR A 121 15.74 17.49 -8.15
CA THR A 121 15.30 17.83 -9.51
C THR A 121 15.19 16.58 -10.38
N LEU A 122 14.01 16.38 -10.96
CA LEU A 122 13.74 15.32 -11.92
C LEU A 122 14.26 15.78 -13.31
N PRO A 123 15.05 14.94 -14.02
CA PRO A 123 15.51 15.27 -15.35
C PRO A 123 14.34 15.31 -16.34
N SER A 124 14.42 16.16 -17.38
CA SER A 124 13.37 16.31 -18.39
C SER A 124 13.08 15.04 -19.20
N THR A 125 13.95 14.01 -19.10
CA THR A 125 13.70 12.69 -19.68
C THR A 125 12.73 11.84 -18.86
N SER A 126 12.41 12.24 -17.63
CA SER A 126 11.54 11.52 -16.70
C SER A 126 10.10 12.00 -16.70
N TYR A 127 9.78 13.03 -17.50
CA TYR A 127 8.42 13.53 -17.67
C TYR A 127 8.21 14.16 -19.06
N THR A 128 6.97 14.37 -19.43
CA THR A 128 6.55 15.14 -20.59
C THR A 128 5.65 16.28 -20.15
N TYR A 129 5.76 17.41 -20.81
CA TYR A 129 4.87 18.55 -20.61
C TYR A 129 4.58 19.26 -21.92
N ASN A 130 3.33 19.60 -22.15
CA ASN A 130 2.87 20.34 -23.30
C ASN A 130 2.48 21.78 -22.87
N GLU A 131 3.33 22.76 -23.18
CA GLU A 131 3.11 24.19 -22.83
C GLU A 131 1.90 24.80 -23.51
N THR A 132 1.29 24.15 -24.51
CA THR A 132 0.09 24.65 -25.20
C THR A 132 -1.18 24.15 -24.56
N THR A 133 -1.19 22.89 -24.05
CA THR A 133 -2.38 22.25 -23.48
C THR A 133 -2.35 22.14 -21.96
N GLY A 134 -1.19 22.35 -21.33
CA GLY A 134 -0.98 22.15 -19.90
C GLY A 134 -0.88 20.68 -19.48
N GLU A 135 -0.88 19.75 -20.44
CA GLU A 135 -0.80 18.30 -20.16
C GLU A 135 0.59 17.91 -19.65
N PHE A 136 0.60 17.26 -18.52
CA PHE A 136 1.80 16.72 -17.85
C PHE A 136 1.67 15.22 -17.65
N ALA A 137 2.76 14.49 -17.84
CA ALA A 137 2.85 13.08 -17.49
C ALA A 137 4.28 12.70 -17.08
N THR A 138 4.42 11.91 -16.02
CA THR A 138 5.71 11.27 -15.71
C THR A 138 5.95 10.08 -16.64
N VAL A 139 7.21 9.77 -16.91
CA VAL A 139 7.58 8.55 -17.65
C VAL A 139 7.45 7.34 -16.72
N ALA A 140 6.92 6.26 -17.24
CA ALA A 140 6.78 5.00 -16.50
C ALA A 140 8.12 4.56 -15.88
N GLY A 141 8.09 4.18 -14.60
CA GLY A 141 9.27 3.78 -13.85
C GLY A 141 10.14 4.93 -13.29
N SER A 142 9.78 6.20 -13.59
CA SER A 142 10.49 7.37 -13.02
C SER A 142 10.07 7.71 -11.60
N ILE A 143 8.94 7.20 -11.15
CA ILE A 143 8.42 7.40 -9.79
C ILE A 143 8.48 6.09 -9.03
N THR A 144 9.04 6.15 -7.83
CA THR A 144 9.08 5.03 -6.88
C THR A 144 8.51 5.48 -5.56
N VAL A 145 7.80 4.59 -4.86
CA VAL A 145 7.24 4.87 -3.53
C VAL A 145 7.67 3.77 -2.59
N PRO A 146 8.35 4.08 -1.47
CA PRO A 146 8.78 3.06 -0.53
C PRO A 146 7.60 2.28 0.05
N ALA A 147 7.84 1.07 0.54
CA ALA A 147 6.86 0.31 1.29
C ALA A 147 6.47 1.01 2.59
N ALA A 148 5.31 0.71 3.10
CA ALA A 148 4.95 1.05 4.47
C ALA A 148 5.84 0.30 5.47
N THR A 149 5.96 0.86 6.67
CA THR A 149 6.51 0.17 7.83
C THR A 149 5.40 -0.06 8.85
N TYR A 150 5.48 -1.16 9.57
CA TYR A 150 4.46 -1.56 10.52
C TYR A 150 5.06 -1.64 11.92
N THR A 151 4.35 -1.08 12.90
CA THR A 151 4.72 -1.15 14.31
C THR A 151 3.59 -1.80 15.08
N GLN A 152 3.88 -2.86 15.84
CA GLN A 152 2.87 -3.46 16.70
C GLN A 152 2.75 -2.67 18.01
N SER A 153 1.53 -2.28 18.38
CA SER A 153 1.24 -1.65 19.66
C SER A 153 1.61 -2.59 20.81
N ALA A 154 2.50 -2.16 21.69
CA ALA A 154 2.97 -2.95 22.82
C ALA A 154 1.88 -3.21 23.86
N THR A 155 0.84 -2.38 23.92
CA THR A 155 -0.26 -2.48 24.91
C THR A 155 -1.49 -3.18 24.33
N GLU A 156 -1.82 -2.94 23.07
CA GLU A 156 -3.07 -3.38 22.47
C GLU A 156 -2.87 -4.46 21.40
N GLY A 157 -1.62 -4.63 20.91
CA GLY A 157 -1.23 -5.70 20.00
C GLY A 157 -1.67 -5.54 18.53
N PHE A 158 -2.40 -4.47 18.17
CA PHE A 158 -2.73 -4.19 16.77
C PHE A 158 -1.54 -3.54 16.03
N TYR A 159 -1.57 -3.61 14.71
CA TYR A 159 -0.53 -2.99 13.87
C TYR A 159 -0.89 -1.54 13.52
N ILE A 160 0.11 -0.66 13.66
CA ILE A 160 0.07 0.73 13.21
C ILE A 160 0.80 0.80 11.89
N ILE A 161 0.15 1.33 10.86
CA ILE A 161 0.71 1.50 9.52
C ILE A 161 1.36 2.87 9.45
N ASN A 162 2.66 2.90 9.10
CA ASN A 162 3.39 4.11 8.76
C ASN A 162 3.64 4.09 7.25
N PRO A 163 2.84 4.78 6.44
CA PRO A 163 2.95 4.72 4.98
C PRO A 163 4.31 5.16 4.47
N GLY A 164 4.79 4.48 3.42
CA GLY A 164 5.86 5.03 2.59
C GLY A 164 5.35 6.26 1.86
N VAL A 165 6.19 7.29 1.72
CA VAL A 165 5.77 8.58 1.11
C VAL A 165 6.78 9.02 0.07
N THR A 166 6.28 9.50 -1.06
CA THR A 166 7.04 10.19 -2.09
C THR A 166 6.29 11.46 -2.48
N THR A 167 7.01 12.56 -2.63
CA THR A 167 6.45 13.88 -2.97
C THR A 167 6.96 14.34 -4.32
N LEU A 168 6.04 14.50 -5.28
CA LEU A 168 6.31 15.14 -6.56
C LEU A 168 5.87 16.60 -6.48
N THR A 169 6.79 17.53 -6.78
CA THR A 169 6.51 18.97 -6.81
C THR A 169 6.77 19.52 -8.20
N ILE A 170 5.81 20.28 -8.72
CA ILE A 170 5.88 20.91 -10.04
C ILE A 170 5.62 22.39 -9.87
N SER A 171 6.61 23.21 -10.17
CA SER A 171 6.53 24.66 -10.09
C SER A 171 6.72 25.27 -11.46
N GLY A 172 6.01 26.37 -11.74
CA GLY A 172 6.16 27.12 -12.98
C GLY A 172 5.57 28.51 -12.86
N THR A 173 5.80 29.32 -13.89
CA THR A 173 5.27 30.68 -14.01
C THR A 173 3.93 30.64 -14.71
N VAL A 174 2.95 31.39 -14.18
CA VAL A 174 1.60 31.58 -14.75
C VAL A 174 1.58 32.75 -15.71
#